data_d06ca278d6f7750a90a4fc8feaeb5a11
#
_entry.id   d06ca278d6f7750a90a4fc8feaeb5a11
#
_cell.length_a   1.000
_cell.length_b   1.000
_cell.length_c   1.000
_cell.angle_alpha   90.00
_cell.angle_beta   90.00
_cell.angle_gamma   90.00
#
_symmetry.space_group_name_H-M   'P 1'
#
loop_
_entity.id
_entity.type
_entity.pdbx_description
1 polymer ?
#
loop_
_entity_poly.entity_id
_entity_poly.type
_entity_poly.pdbx_seq_one_letter_code
_entity_poly.pdbx_strand_id
1 'polypeptide(L)'
;MEGHIGDPRSKAVMRYLDRLKKSVRRGASLSLANAPKLHLGILEGLNHAIEVRGQDGAVYVSDLAEIFKQPLPAISRGLRTLEQDGLAQRQTDPNDRRRTLVRITPKGEESRLICESRLNDYITGMMDDLGEEFCQQFAKDAETLLQAIERQNEKLLAEKEKMP
;
A
#
# COMPACT_ATOMS: atom_id res chain seq x y z
N MET A 1 -2.51 11.33 39.79
CA MET A 1 -2.61 10.77 38.40
C MET A 1 -1.39 9.91 38.17
N GLU A 2 -1.47 8.63 38.58
CA GLU A 2 -0.40 7.67 38.32
C GLU A 2 -0.40 7.36 36.80
N GLY A 3 0.67 7.76 36.11
CA GLY A 3 0.86 7.50 34.71
C GLY A 3 0.86 5.99 34.47
N HIS A 4 -0.07 5.51 33.66
CA HIS A 4 -0.06 4.18 33.06
C HIS A 4 1.18 4.04 32.19
N ILE A 5 2.33 3.72 32.81
CA ILE A 5 3.54 3.30 32.10
C ILE A 5 3.21 1.94 31.47
N GLY A 6 2.82 1.98 30.23
CA GLY A 6 2.48 0.93 29.27
C GLY A 6 2.39 -0.51 29.76
N ASP A 7 1.19 -1.08 29.68
CA ASP A 7 0.95 -2.51 29.88
C ASP A 7 2.07 -3.35 29.22
N PRO A 8 2.74 -4.25 29.94
CA PRO A 8 3.79 -5.12 29.38
C PRO A 8 3.34 -5.88 28.13
N ARG A 9 2.05 -6.23 28.02
CA ARG A 9 1.44 -6.88 26.85
C ARG A 9 1.49 -5.96 25.61
N SER A 10 1.16 -4.66 25.80
CA SER A 10 1.19 -3.69 24.68
C SER A 10 2.63 -3.49 24.17
N LYS A 11 3.61 -3.41 25.08
CA LYS A 11 5.03 -3.31 24.70
C LYS A 11 5.52 -4.53 23.93
N ALA A 12 5.10 -5.73 24.32
CA ALA A 12 5.46 -6.97 23.64
C ALA A 12 4.84 -7.00 22.21
N VAL A 13 3.54 -6.74 22.10
CA VAL A 13 2.83 -6.70 20.81
C VAL A 13 3.45 -5.68 19.87
N MET A 14 3.66 -4.43 20.33
CA MET A 14 4.27 -3.37 19.51
C MET A 14 5.68 -3.73 19.04
N ARG A 15 6.49 -4.36 19.89
CA ARG A 15 7.83 -4.82 19.51
C ARG A 15 7.77 -5.89 18.41
N TYR A 16 6.85 -6.86 18.50
CA TYR A 16 6.71 -7.90 17.49
C TYR A 16 6.15 -7.33 16.18
N LEU A 17 5.18 -6.44 16.22
CA LEU A 17 4.65 -5.76 15.04
C LEU A 17 5.74 -4.95 14.32
N ASP A 18 6.58 -4.21 15.08
CA ASP A 18 7.68 -3.45 14.48
C ASP A 18 8.74 -4.37 13.85
N ARG A 19 9.10 -5.47 14.54
CA ARG A 19 10.03 -6.48 13.99
C ARG A 19 9.46 -7.14 12.74
N LEU A 20 8.19 -7.56 12.78
CA LEU A 20 7.51 -8.17 11.63
C LEU A 20 7.51 -7.22 10.44
N LYS A 21 7.06 -5.98 10.62
CA LYS A 21 7.07 -4.94 9.58
C LYS A 21 8.44 -4.75 8.97
N LYS A 22 9.51 -4.66 9.79
CA LYS A 22 10.88 -4.49 9.32
C LYS A 22 11.38 -5.70 8.54
N SER A 23 11.10 -6.92 9.03
CA SER A 23 11.53 -8.18 8.40
C SER A 23 10.83 -8.38 7.06
N VAL A 24 9.51 -8.20 6.99
CA VAL A 24 8.75 -8.30 5.74
C VAL A 24 9.24 -7.26 4.72
N ARG A 25 9.42 -6.01 5.13
CA ARG A 25 9.96 -4.95 4.25
C ARG A 25 11.36 -5.29 3.72
N ARG A 26 12.23 -5.85 4.56
CA ARG A 26 13.57 -6.29 4.14
C ARG A 26 13.48 -7.44 3.14
N GLY A 27 12.66 -8.46 3.40
CA GLY A 27 12.48 -9.59 2.49
C GLY A 27 11.92 -9.15 1.14
N ALA A 28 10.88 -8.33 1.13
CA ALA A 28 10.34 -7.72 -0.09
C ALA A 28 11.41 -6.92 -0.86
N SER A 29 12.23 -6.13 -0.16
CA SER A 29 13.34 -5.41 -0.80
C SER A 29 14.40 -6.34 -1.40
N LEU A 30 14.71 -7.47 -0.76
CA LEU A 30 15.66 -8.46 -1.26
C LEU A 30 15.09 -9.22 -2.46
N SER A 31 13.82 -9.62 -2.43
CA SER A 31 13.15 -10.29 -3.56
C SER A 31 13.11 -9.42 -4.82
N LEU A 32 13.10 -8.10 -4.65
CA LEU A 32 13.07 -7.11 -5.72
C LEU A 32 14.46 -6.54 -6.08
N ALA A 33 15.55 -7.01 -5.47
CA ALA A 33 16.89 -6.43 -5.66
C ALA A 33 17.34 -6.41 -7.12
N ASN A 34 16.94 -7.40 -7.92
CA ASN A 34 17.22 -7.51 -9.35
C ASN A 34 16.01 -7.14 -10.25
N ALA A 35 14.95 -6.60 -9.67
CA ALA A 35 13.86 -6.04 -10.46
C ALA A 35 14.29 -4.69 -11.03
N PRO A 36 13.70 -4.24 -12.17
CA PRO A 36 13.87 -2.87 -12.61
C PRO A 36 13.66 -1.95 -11.41
N LYS A 37 14.53 -0.93 -11.22
CA LYS A 37 14.40 0.05 -10.10
C LYS A 37 13.04 0.73 -10.23
N LEU A 38 12.05 0.11 -9.66
CA LEU A 38 10.68 0.52 -9.75
C LEU A 38 10.32 1.32 -8.52
N HIS A 39 9.71 2.42 -8.80
CA HIS A 39 8.87 3.11 -7.83
C HIS A 39 7.60 2.26 -7.62
N LEU A 40 7.80 0.97 -7.24
CA LEU A 40 6.74 -0.04 -7.17
C LEU A 40 5.55 0.45 -6.36
N GLY A 41 5.79 1.08 -5.21
CA GLY A 41 4.70 1.61 -4.40
C GLY A 41 3.86 2.69 -5.09
N ILE A 42 4.46 3.47 -6.02
CA ILE A 42 3.72 4.48 -6.80
C ILE A 42 2.97 3.80 -7.94
N LEU A 43 3.58 2.81 -8.58
CA LEU A 43 2.99 2.07 -9.69
C LEU A 43 1.81 1.20 -9.20
N GLU A 44 1.97 0.47 -8.11
CA GLU A 44 0.89 -0.28 -7.46
C GLU A 44 -0.22 0.63 -6.97
N GLY A 45 0.14 1.76 -6.40
CA GLY A 45 -0.83 2.78 -6.03
C GLY A 45 -1.62 3.31 -7.22
N LEU A 46 -0.97 3.56 -8.35
CA LEU A 46 -1.64 3.96 -9.59
C LEU A 46 -2.58 2.86 -10.10
N ASN A 47 -2.14 1.59 -10.09
CA ASN A 47 -2.98 0.45 -10.46
C ASN A 47 -4.23 0.37 -9.58
N HIS A 48 -4.04 0.40 -8.27
CA HIS A 48 -5.16 0.39 -7.32
C HIS A 48 -6.16 1.54 -7.56
N ALA A 49 -5.67 2.74 -7.83
CA ALA A 49 -6.55 3.88 -8.11
C ALA A 49 -7.31 3.72 -9.43
N ILE A 50 -6.69 3.11 -10.44
CA ILE A 50 -7.37 2.77 -11.70
C ILE A 50 -8.48 1.74 -11.45
N GLU A 51 -8.24 0.73 -10.62
CA GLU A 51 -9.24 -0.28 -10.25
C GLU A 51 -10.43 0.33 -9.48
N VAL A 52 -10.18 1.26 -8.57
CA VAL A 52 -11.21 1.84 -7.68
C VAL A 52 -12.02 2.95 -8.36
N ARG A 53 -11.39 3.82 -9.13
CA ARG A 53 -12.01 5.03 -9.72
C ARG A 53 -11.68 5.25 -11.18
N GLY A 54 -10.94 4.34 -11.82
CA GLY A 54 -10.52 4.51 -13.21
C GLY A 54 -11.65 4.32 -14.20
N GLN A 55 -11.48 4.95 -15.36
CA GLN A 55 -12.33 4.79 -16.54
C GLN A 55 -11.41 4.50 -17.73
N ASP A 56 -11.72 3.46 -18.49
CA ASP A 56 -10.93 3.04 -19.67
C ASP A 56 -9.42 2.88 -19.39
N GLY A 57 -9.06 2.31 -18.23
CA GLY A 57 -7.68 2.07 -17.81
C GLY A 57 -6.88 3.34 -17.46
N ALA A 58 -7.57 4.43 -17.14
CA ALA A 58 -6.94 5.67 -16.69
C ALA A 58 -7.66 6.24 -15.48
N VAL A 59 -6.98 7.05 -14.68
CA VAL A 59 -7.54 7.74 -13.52
C VAL A 59 -7.10 9.20 -13.52
N TYR A 60 -7.91 10.09 -12.98
CA TYR A 60 -7.53 11.50 -12.83
C TYR A 60 -6.47 11.69 -11.74
N VAL A 61 -5.53 12.59 -11.99
CA VAL A 61 -4.49 12.93 -11.00
C VAL A 61 -5.08 13.50 -9.71
N SER A 62 -6.23 14.20 -9.78
CA SER A 62 -6.99 14.64 -8.61
C SER A 62 -7.46 13.49 -7.75
N ASP A 63 -7.99 12.43 -8.38
CA ASP A 63 -8.53 11.27 -7.67
C ASP A 63 -7.42 10.47 -6.97
N LEU A 64 -6.22 10.41 -7.58
CA LEU A 64 -5.02 9.88 -6.91
C LEU A 64 -4.70 10.64 -5.62
N ALA A 65 -4.77 11.97 -5.66
CA ALA A 65 -4.50 12.80 -4.49
C ALA A 65 -5.50 12.54 -3.35
N GLU A 66 -6.77 12.34 -3.68
CA GLU A 66 -7.82 11.98 -2.73
C GLU A 66 -7.64 10.56 -2.16
N ILE A 67 -7.45 9.56 -3.03
CA ILE A 67 -7.29 8.15 -2.63
C ILE A 67 -6.09 7.99 -1.68
N PHE A 68 -4.95 8.63 -2.02
CA PHE A 68 -3.75 8.54 -1.19
C PHE A 68 -3.67 9.56 -0.06
N LYS A 69 -4.66 10.45 0.05
CA LYS A 69 -4.65 11.56 1.03
C LYS A 69 -3.33 12.33 0.99
N GLN A 70 -2.83 12.58 -0.23
CA GLN A 70 -1.57 13.27 -0.49
C GLN A 70 -1.80 14.55 -1.31
N PRO A 71 -1.02 15.61 -1.07
CA PRO A 71 -1.13 16.84 -1.87
C PRO A 71 -0.77 16.58 -3.34
N LEU A 72 -1.48 17.23 -4.27
CA LEU A 72 -1.23 17.14 -5.72
C LEU A 72 0.25 17.28 -6.12
N PRO A 73 1.06 18.18 -5.50
CA PRO A 73 2.48 18.27 -5.85
C PRO A 73 3.28 16.99 -5.53
N ALA A 74 2.90 16.25 -4.46
CA ALA A 74 3.55 14.99 -4.11
C ALA A 74 3.20 13.90 -5.14
N ILE A 75 1.91 13.77 -5.49
CA ILE A 75 1.44 12.86 -6.55
C ILE A 75 2.13 13.21 -7.88
N SER A 76 2.18 14.48 -8.26
CA SER A 76 2.81 14.91 -9.52
C SER A 76 4.30 14.57 -9.59
N ARG A 77 5.05 14.65 -8.48
CA ARG A 77 6.45 14.22 -8.44
C ARG A 77 6.58 12.72 -8.65
N GLY A 78 5.78 11.92 -7.96
CA GLY A 78 5.78 10.47 -8.11
C GLY A 78 5.46 10.04 -9.55
N LEU A 79 4.41 10.62 -10.14
CA LEU A 79 4.03 10.34 -11.53
C LEU A 79 5.11 10.75 -12.53
N ARG A 80 5.81 11.88 -12.31
CA ARG A 80 6.92 12.30 -13.18
C ARG A 80 8.03 11.24 -13.24
N THR A 81 8.31 10.59 -12.12
CA THR A 81 9.30 9.53 -12.07
C THR A 81 8.85 8.31 -12.88
N LEU A 82 7.58 7.89 -12.76
CA LEU A 82 7.04 6.81 -13.59
C LEU A 82 7.08 7.16 -15.09
N GLU A 83 6.80 8.41 -15.45
CA GLU A 83 6.88 8.87 -16.86
C GLU A 83 8.30 8.86 -17.39
N GLN A 84 9.28 9.32 -16.60
CA GLN A 84 10.70 9.29 -16.98
C GLN A 84 11.19 7.88 -17.25
N ASP A 85 10.69 6.89 -16.50
CA ASP A 85 11.00 5.48 -16.68
C ASP A 85 10.13 4.81 -17.76
N GLY A 86 9.17 5.54 -18.33
CA GLY A 86 8.24 5.05 -19.34
C GLY A 86 7.19 4.07 -18.82
N LEU A 87 6.91 4.08 -17.51
CA LEU A 87 5.99 3.16 -16.83
C LEU A 87 4.56 3.69 -16.76
N ALA A 88 4.39 5.01 -16.82
CA ALA A 88 3.10 5.67 -16.86
C ALA A 88 3.09 6.76 -17.92
N GLN A 89 1.90 7.17 -18.33
CA GLN A 89 1.70 8.25 -19.31
C GLN A 89 0.56 9.15 -18.85
N ARG A 90 0.80 10.47 -18.90
CA ARG A 90 -0.24 11.48 -18.70
C ARG A 90 -0.84 11.92 -20.01
N GLN A 91 -2.12 12.24 -19.94
CA GLN A 91 -2.87 12.81 -21.07
C GLN A 91 -3.84 13.86 -20.52
N THR A 92 -3.92 15.01 -21.19
CA THR A 92 -4.99 15.98 -20.93
C THR A 92 -6.32 15.36 -21.33
N ASP A 93 -7.33 15.51 -20.47
CA ASP A 93 -8.68 15.07 -20.78
C ASP A 93 -9.20 15.84 -22.03
N PRO A 94 -9.65 15.13 -23.08
CA PRO A 94 -10.16 15.77 -24.28
C PRO A 94 -11.43 16.61 -24.04
N ASN A 95 -12.20 16.26 -23.01
CA ASN A 95 -13.46 16.93 -22.65
C ASN A 95 -13.27 18.07 -21.64
N ASP A 96 -12.22 18.00 -20.80
CA ASP A 96 -11.87 19.04 -19.82
C ASP A 96 -10.36 19.24 -19.75
N ARG A 97 -9.86 20.24 -20.46
CA ARG A 97 -8.43 20.57 -20.54
C ARG A 97 -7.79 20.96 -19.19
N ARG A 98 -8.59 21.15 -18.15
CA ARG A 98 -8.10 21.42 -16.78
C ARG A 98 -7.76 20.14 -16.02
N ARG A 99 -8.21 18.99 -16.52
CA ARG A 99 -8.00 17.68 -15.89
C ARG A 99 -6.93 16.89 -16.63
N THR A 100 -6.17 16.14 -15.87
CA THR A 100 -5.12 15.26 -16.40
C THR A 100 -5.46 13.84 -16.01
N LEU A 101 -5.55 12.97 -16.99
CA LEU A 101 -5.63 11.52 -16.87
C LEU A 101 -4.23 10.93 -16.81
N VAL A 102 -4.07 9.84 -16.08
CA VAL A 102 -2.85 9.04 -16.08
C VAL A 102 -3.22 7.57 -16.24
N ARG A 103 -2.41 6.85 -17.02
CA ARG A 103 -2.52 5.40 -17.24
C ARG A 103 -1.17 4.73 -17.08
N ILE A 104 -1.20 3.43 -16.79
CA ILE A 104 -0.02 2.59 -16.82
C ILE A 104 0.28 2.25 -18.28
N THR A 105 1.54 2.28 -18.67
CA THR A 105 1.96 1.84 -20.02
C THR A 105 2.09 0.31 -20.07
N PRO A 106 2.14 -0.31 -21.28
CA PRO A 106 2.45 -1.74 -21.40
C PRO A 106 3.75 -2.14 -20.69
N LYS A 107 4.79 -1.31 -20.76
CA LYS A 107 6.04 -1.50 -20.02
C LYS A 107 5.85 -1.41 -18.51
N GLY A 108 5.01 -0.48 -18.04
CA GLY A 108 4.65 -0.35 -16.64
C GLY A 108 3.93 -1.59 -16.13
N GLU A 109 2.98 -2.10 -16.90
CA GLU A 109 2.24 -3.31 -16.53
C GLU A 109 3.14 -4.55 -16.49
N GLU A 110 3.98 -4.76 -17.50
CA GLU A 110 4.97 -5.84 -17.48
C GLU A 110 5.87 -5.75 -16.25
N SER A 111 6.34 -4.57 -15.93
CA SER A 111 7.19 -4.33 -14.77
C SER A 111 6.46 -4.62 -13.45
N ARG A 112 5.18 -4.22 -13.36
CA ARG A 112 4.32 -4.48 -12.19
C ARG A 112 4.15 -5.99 -11.98
N LEU A 113 3.80 -6.73 -13.03
CA LEU A 113 3.60 -8.17 -12.98
C LEU A 113 4.88 -8.94 -12.58
N ILE A 114 6.05 -8.51 -13.08
CA ILE A 114 7.33 -9.11 -12.66
C ILE A 114 7.56 -8.91 -11.16
N CYS A 115 7.28 -7.74 -10.64
CA CYS A 115 7.46 -7.47 -9.21
C CYS A 115 6.44 -8.20 -8.35
N GLU A 116 5.18 -8.25 -8.79
CA GLU A 116 4.11 -9.01 -8.13
C GLU A 116 4.47 -10.50 -8.04
N SER A 117 4.92 -11.11 -9.14
CA SER A 117 5.37 -12.50 -9.16
C SER A 117 6.47 -12.76 -8.15
N ARG A 118 7.51 -11.91 -8.11
CA ARG A 118 8.63 -12.07 -7.16
C ARG A 118 8.22 -11.91 -5.70
N LEU A 119 7.31 -10.99 -5.41
CA LEU A 119 6.77 -10.83 -4.06
C LEU A 119 5.92 -12.04 -3.67
N ASN A 120 5.12 -12.53 -4.61
CA ASN A 120 4.31 -13.72 -4.40
C ASN A 120 5.19 -14.95 -4.13
N ASP A 121 6.25 -15.15 -4.91
CA ASP A 121 7.22 -16.25 -4.71
C ASP A 121 7.87 -16.16 -3.31
N TYR A 122 8.24 -14.96 -2.87
CA TYR A 122 8.78 -14.74 -1.54
C TYR A 122 7.78 -15.07 -0.43
N ILE A 123 6.52 -14.64 -0.58
CA ILE A 123 5.46 -14.90 0.40
C ILE A 123 5.11 -16.40 0.41
N THR A 124 4.97 -17.01 -0.77
CA THR A 124 4.67 -18.44 -0.90
C THR A 124 5.75 -19.31 -0.26
N GLY A 125 7.04 -19.02 -0.55
CA GLY A 125 8.14 -19.74 0.09
C GLY A 125 8.12 -19.62 1.62
N MET A 126 7.79 -18.44 2.15
CA MET A 126 7.63 -18.27 3.61
C MET A 126 6.43 -19.07 4.15
N MET A 127 5.31 -19.14 3.43
CA MET A 127 4.13 -19.93 3.82
C MET A 127 4.44 -21.42 3.81
N ASP A 128 5.15 -21.90 2.80
CA ASP A 128 5.57 -23.30 2.68
C ASP A 128 6.48 -23.72 3.84
N ASP A 129 7.40 -22.86 4.26
CA ASP A 129 8.26 -23.08 5.45
C ASP A 129 7.47 -23.19 6.75
N LEU A 130 6.37 -22.44 6.88
CA LEU A 130 5.52 -22.41 8.08
C LEU A 130 4.49 -23.53 8.13
N GLY A 131 4.07 -24.02 6.98
CA GLY A 131 3.04 -25.05 6.83
C GLY A 131 1.60 -24.53 6.96
N GLU A 132 0.69 -25.32 6.41
CA GLU A 132 -0.73 -24.95 6.24
C GLU A 132 -1.45 -24.68 7.57
N GLU A 133 -1.22 -25.51 8.60
CA GLU A 133 -1.88 -25.37 9.90
C GLU A 133 -1.52 -24.03 10.58
N PHE A 134 -0.23 -23.66 10.53
CA PHE A 134 0.21 -22.36 11.03
C PHE A 134 -0.43 -21.22 10.28
N CYS A 135 -0.45 -21.28 8.95
CA CYS A 135 -1.01 -20.22 8.11
C CYS A 135 -2.50 -19.99 8.39
N GLN A 136 -3.27 -21.06 8.53
CA GLN A 136 -4.69 -20.98 8.86
C GLN A 136 -4.94 -20.40 10.25
N GLN A 137 -4.17 -20.81 11.25
CA GLN A 137 -4.29 -20.29 12.61
C GLN A 137 -3.88 -18.81 12.66
N PHE A 138 -2.77 -18.45 12.01
CA PHE A 138 -2.29 -17.09 11.96
C PHE A 138 -3.31 -16.15 11.28
N ALA A 139 -3.97 -16.60 10.21
CA ALA A 139 -5.00 -15.80 9.54
C ALA A 139 -6.17 -15.49 10.49
N LYS A 140 -6.64 -16.46 11.29
CA LYS A 140 -7.70 -16.26 12.28
C LYS A 140 -7.28 -15.29 13.40
N ASP A 141 -6.05 -15.43 13.88
CA ASP A 141 -5.53 -14.58 14.95
C ASP A 141 -5.30 -13.15 14.46
N ALA A 142 -4.80 -12.99 13.23
CA ALA A 142 -4.62 -11.70 12.57
C ALA A 142 -5.97 -10.98 12.36
N GLU A 143 -7.00 -11.69 11.90
CA GLU A 143 -8.37 -11.15 11.75
C GLU A 143 -8.93 -10.68 13.10
N THR A 144 -8.73 -11.48 14.17
CA THR A 144 -9.14 -11.11 15.51
C THR A 144 -8.46 -9.83 16.00
N LEU A 145 -7.15 -9.70 15.72
CA LEU A 145 -6.39 -8.49 16.05
C LEU A 145 -6.88 -7.29 15.25
N LEU A 146 -7.12 -7.45 13.96
CA LEU A 146 -7.61 -6.39 13.08
C LEU A 146 -8.96 -5.84 13.57
N GLN A 147 -9.92 -6.71 13.86
CA GLN A 147 -11.21 -6.32 14.40
C GLN A 147 -11.09 -5.59 15.76
N ALA A 148 -10.13 -5.99 16.61
CA ALA A 148 -9.89 -5.28 17.86
C ALA A 148 -9.32 -3.86 17.63
N ILE A 149 -8.45 -3.70 16.65
CA ILE A 149 -7.89 -2.40 16.24
C ILE A 149 -9.02 -1.51 15.68
N GLU A 150 -9.85 -2.02 14.79
CA GLU A 150 -10.95 -1.26 14.20
C GLU A 150 -11.94 -0.77 15.26
N ARG A 151 -12.34 -1.63 16.20
CA ARG A 151 -13.20 -1.21 17.34
C ARG A 151 -12.58 -0.09 18.17
N GLN A 152 -11.25 -0.06 18.35
CA GLN A 152 -10.60 1.03 19.07
C GLN A 152 -10.53 2.31 18.25
N ASN A 153 -10.30 2.19 16.94
CA ASN A 153 -10.31 3.34 16.03
C ASN A 153 -11.70 4.01 16.00
N GLU A 154 -12.78 3.24 15.94
CA GLU A 154 -14.16 3.76 16.00
C GLU A 154 -14.43 4.53 17.28
N LYS A 155 -13.98 4.01 18.44
CA LYS A 155 -14.12 4.73 19.72
C LYS A 155 -13.38 6.06 19.70
N LEU A 156 -12.13 6.08 19.22
CA LEU A 156 -11.33 7.31 19.11
C LEU A 156 -11.96 8.33 18.16
N LEU A 157 -12.55 7.88 17.05
CA LEU A 157 -13.28 8.75 16.13
C LEU A 157 -14.51 9.37 16.80
N ALA A 158 -15.32 8.56 17.49
CA ALA A 158 -16.50 9.02 18.21
C ALA A 158 -16.15 10.00 19.36
N GLU A 159 -15.02 9.81 20.03
CA GLU A 159 -14.52 10.76 21.04
C GLU A 159 -14.07 12.08 20.42
N LYS A 160 -13.43 12.03 19.24
CA LYS A 160 -12.98 13.22 18.52
C LYS A 160 -14.16 14.08 18.02
N GLU A 161 -15.24 13.46 17.58
CA GLU A 161 -16.46 14.16 17.13
C GLU A 161 -17.22 14.83 18.30
N LYS A 162 -17.00 14.41 19.54
CA LYS A 162 -17.61 14.98 20.74
C LYS A 162 -16.77 16.09 21.39
N MET A 163 -15.55 16.31 20.92
CA MET A 163 -14.74 17.43 21.39
C MET A 163 -15.14 18.71 20.65
N PRO A 164 -15.44 19.80 21.41
CA PRO A 164 -15.90 21.08 20.84
C PRO A 164 -14.83 21.78 20.01
#